data_b83f0eef982e532054121aa7b71a2586
#
_entry.id   b83f0eef982e532054121aa7b71a2586
#
_cell.length_a   1.000
_cell.length_b   1.000
_cell.length_c   1.000
_cell.angle_alpha   90.00
_cell.angle_beta   90.00
_cell.angle_gamma   90.00
#
_symmetry.space_group_name_H-M   'P 1'
#
loop_
_entity.id
_entity.type
_entity.pdbx_description
1 polymer ?
#
loop_
_entity_poly.entity_id
_entity_poly.type
_entity_poly.pdbx_seq_one_letter_code
_entity_poly.pdbx_strand_id
1 'polypeptide(L)'
;MAYQIEYAYTCHMGRVRANNEDNFWCCGELLPAENHGTQGIRSETISGNRTPALAVFDGMGGESCGEMAAFVASREFGKYYSANKRTLRDVPEDFIQGVCKSMNKAVCGYSEENHIQSMGTTLAMTLFTPESMFVCNLGDSRIYFSDGEHFRQVSTDHVLGRNLLGKAPLTQYLGVPEEQQILEPSIQEIEHKEGYRYLMCSDGVTDMLSDGEIADILAMEIPLADLVELLLERALQKGGRDNVTIVLCEVQKQDSGRRLKTWLKGLKDKNER
;
A
#
# COMPACT_ATOMS: atom_id res chain seq x y z
N MET A 1 -0.19 10.66 22.03
CA MET A 1 -0.77 11.95 21.53
C MET A 1 -1.77 11.66 20.45
N ALA A 2 -2.81 12.50 20.27
CA ALA A 2 -3.73 12.28 19.16
C ALA A 2 -3.05 12.69 17.84
N TYR A 3 -3.01 11.79 16.85
CA TYR A 3 -2.42 12.01 15.54
C TYR A 3 -3.42 11.68 14.44
N GLN A 4 -3.11 12.10 13.25
CA GLN A 4 -3.82 11.77 12.02
C GLN A 4 -2.82 11.37 10.94
N ILE A 5 -3.27 10.60 9.99
CA ILE A 5 -2.51 10.24 8.82
C ILE A 5 -3.11 10.96 7.62
N GLU A 6 -2.33 11.84 7.00
CA GLU A 6 -2.59 12.32 5.66
C GLU A 6 -1.99 11.31 4.69
N TYR A 7 -2.72 10.96 3.62
CA TYR A 7 -2.21 10.07 2.60
C TYR A 7 -2.68 10.49 1.22
N ALA A 8 -1.81 10.29 0.24
CA ALA A 8 -2.09 10.49 -1.17
C ALA A 8 -1.70 9.23 -1.94
N TYR A 9 -2.46 8.91 -2.99
CA TYR A 9 -2.24 7.69 -3.74
C TYR A 9 -2.67 7.80 -5.19
N THR A 10 -2.07 6.96 -6.01
CA THR A 10 -2.42 6.74 -7.41
C THR A 10 -2.09 5.31 -7.82
N CYS A 11 -2.81 4.83 -8.80
CA CYS A 11 -2.49 3.61 -9.54
C CYS A 11 -2.61 3.93 -11.03
N HIS A 12 -1.62 3.52 -11.84
CA HIS A 12 -1.53 3.87 -13.24
C HIS A 12 -1.05 2.66 -14.06
N MET A 13 -1.66 2.40 -15.19
CA MET A 13 -1.34 1.26 -16.06
C MET A 13 0.08 1.29 -16.63
N GLY A 14 0.78 2.42 -16.52
CA GLY A 14 2.07 2.63 -17.19
C GLY A 14 1.89 3.06 -18.64
N ARG A 15 2.97 2.90 -19.44
CA ARG A 15 2.98 3.29 -20.87
C ARG A 15 3.11 2.11 -21.82
N VAL A 16 3.43 0.93 -21.30
CA VAL A 16 3.79 -0.26 -22.10
C VAL A 16 2.79 -1.39 -21.89
N ARG A 17 2.28 -1.56 -20.68
CA ARG A 17 1.33 -2.62 -20.34
C ARG A 17 -0.03 -2.36 -21.00
N ALA A 18 -0.73 -3.44 -21.37
CA ALA A 18 -2.07 -3.39 -21.96
C ALA A 18 -3.18 -3.45 -20.90
N ASN A 19 -2.89 -3.97 -19.71
CA ASN A 19 -3.76 -4.08 -18.55
C ASN A 19 -3.07 -3.55 -17.30
N ASN A 20 -3.85 -3.35 -16.24
CA ASN A 20 -3.34 -2.94 -14.94
C ASN A 20 -3.54 -4.09 -13.95
N GLU A 21 -2.44 -4.72 -13.56
CA GLU A 21 -2.41 -5.85 -12.62
C GLU A 21 -2.20 -5.38 -11.18
N ASP A 22 -1.90 -4.09 -10.97
CA ASP A 22 -1.77 -3.50 -9.66
C ASP A 22 -3.13 -3.18 -9.01
N ASN A 23 -3.14 -3.19 -7.70
CA ASN A 23 -4.23 -2.68 -6.88
C ASN A 23 -3.70 -2.07 -5.58
N PHE A 24 -4.57 -1.45 -4.82
CA PHE A 24 -4.27 -0.92 -3.49
C PHE A 24 -5.46 -1.14 -2.55
N TRP A 25 -5.22 -0.94 -1.26
CA TRP A 25 -6.26 -0.74 -0.28
C TRP A 25 -5.92 0.47 0.59
N CYS A 26 -6.68 1.54 0.44
CA CYS A 26 -6.49 2.79 1.18
C CYS A 26 -7.74 3.09 2.00
N CYS A 27 -7.74 2.64 3.26
CA CYS A 27 -8.82 2.90 4.23
C CYS A 27 -10.24 2.55 3.76
N GLY A 28 -10.38 1.57 2.86
CA GLY A 28 -11.66 1.10 2.30
C GLY A 28 -11.79 1.26 0.79
N GLU A 29 -10.95 2.08 0.17
CA GLU A 29 -10.88 2.25 -1.28
C GLU A 29 -9.97 1.21 -1.92
N LEU A 30 -10.40 0.66 -3.06
CA LEU A 30 -9.66 -0.25 -3.93
C LEU A 30 -10.20 -0.16 -5.35
N LEU A 31 -9.48 -0.67 -6.33
CA LEU A 31 -9.92 -0.72 -7.73
C LEU A 31 -10.64 -2.06 -8.03
N PRO A 32 -11.57 -2.10 -9.01
CA PRO A 32 -12.06 -3.37 -9.57
C PRO A 32 -10.91 -4.12 -10.24
N ALA A 33 -11.11 -5.42 -10.54
CA ALA A 33 -10.08 -6.22 -11.21
C ALA A 33 -9.72 -5.63 -12.58
N GLU A 34 -10.72 -5.43 -13.44
CA GLU A 34 -10.51 -4.72 -14.70
C GLU A 34 -10.53 -3.22 -14.46
N ASN A 35 -9.35 -2.58 -14.57
CA ASN A 35 -9.21 -1.15 -14.34
C ASN A 35 -8.04 -0.56 -15.16
N HIS A 36 -8.09 0.73 -15.39
CA HIS A 36 -7.01 1.49 -16.03
C HIS A 36 -6.23 2.37 -15.04
N GLY A 37 -6.45 2.15 -13.73
CA GLY A 37 -5.90 2.95 -12.65
C GLY A 37 -6.87 4.01 -12.12
N THR A 38 -6.36 4.90 -11.27
CA THR A 38 -7.12 6.00 -10.67
C THR A 38 -7.29 7.17 -11.65
N GLN A 39 -8.36 7.94 -11.48
CA GLN A 39 -8.52 9.22 -12.19
C GLN A 39 -7.75 10.32 -11.44
N GLY A 40 -6.45 10.45 -11.72
CA GLY A 40 -5.56 11.40 -11.06
C GLY A 40 -5.15 10.97 -9.65
N ILE A 41 -4.49 11.90 -8.96
CA ILE A 41 -4.03 11.69 -7.58
C ILE A 41 -5.20 11.89 -6.63
N ARG A 42 -5.33 10.99 -5.66
CA ARG A 42 -6.30 11.10 -4.57
C ARG A 42 -5.57 11.42 -3.27
N SER A 43 -6.19 12.25 -2.42
CA SER A 43 -5.61 12.61 -1.12
C SER A 43 -6.70 12.71 -0.07
N GLU A 44 -6.44 12.14 1.10
CA GLU A 44 -7.36 12.11 2.23
C GLU A 44 -6.62 12.19 3.56
N THR A 45 -7.37 12.42 4.65
CA THR A 45 -6.85 12.44 6.01
C THR A 45 -7.73 11.58 6.92
N ILE A 46 -7.11 10.71 7.70
CA ILE A 46 -7.79 9.83 8.64
C ILE A 46 -7.22 9.96 10.05
N SER A 47 -8.10 9.94 11.06
CA SER A 47 -7.67 9.94 12.46
C SER A 47 -6.93 8.65 12.83
N GLY A 48 -5.78 8.76 13.52
CA GLY A 48 -5.01 7.63 14.02
C GLY A 48 -5.80 6.69 14.95
N ASN A 49 -6.80 7.22 15.66
CA ASN A 49 -7.70 6.40 16.50
C ASN A 49 -8.50 5.34 15.73
N ARG A 50 -8.54 5.43 14.39
CA ARG A 50 -9.17 4.43 13.53
C ARG A 50 -8.23 3.30 13.13
N THR A 51 -7.01 3.28 13.65
CA THR A 51 -5.98 2.30 13.26
C THR A 51 -5.86 2.17 11.74
N PRO A 52 -5.47 3.29 11.04
CA PRO A 52 -5.42 3.28 9.59
C PRO A 52 -4.49 2.20 9.06
N ALA A 53 -4.88 1.58 7.95
CA ALA A 53 -4.03 0.68 7.18
C ALA A 53 -4.04 1.12 5.72
N LEU A 54 -2.88 0.98 5.07
CA LEU A 54 -2.68 1.28 3.66
C LEU A 54 -1.89 0.12 3.05
N ALA A 55 -2.22 -0.29 1.83
CA ALA A 55 -1.55 -1.40 1.18
C ALA A 55 -1.47 -1.24 -0.34
N VAL A 56 -0.40 -1.78 -0.92
CA VAL A 56 -0.16 -1.93 -2.36
C VAL A 56 -0.07 -3.42 -2.68
N PHE A 57 -0.64 -3.81 -3.81
CA PHE A 57 -0.68 -5.15 -4.35
C PHE A 57 -0.24 -5.10 -5.81
N ASP A 58 0.85 -5.78 -6.15
CA ASP A 58 1.34 -5.94 -7.51
C ASP A 58 1.01 -7.36 -7.97
N GLY A 59 0.09 -7.46 -8.90
CA GLY A 59 -0.43 -8.72 -9.39
C GLY A 59 0.49 -9.36 -10.41
N MET A 60 0.66 -10.66 -10.30
CA MET A 60 1.46 -11.47 -11.23
C MET A 60 0.71 -12.72 -11.65
N GLY A 61 0.84 -13.07 -12.92
CA GLY A 61 0.26 -14.28 -13.49
C GLY A 61 0.48 -14.31 -14.99
N GLY A 62 0.56 -15.52 -15.56
CA GLY A 62 0.51 -15.69 -17.01
C GLY A 62 -0.90 -15.45 -17.53
N GLU A 63 -1.05 -14.85 -18.72
CA GLU A 63 -2.32 -14.69 -19.46
C GLU A 63 -3.50 -14.13 -18.65
N SER A 64 -3.38 -12.90 -18.11
CA SER A 64 -4.50 -12.11 -17.58
C SER A 64 -5.06 -12.52 -16.20
N CYS A 65 -4.22 -12.92 -15.25
CA CYS A 65 -4.69 -13.30 -13.91
C CYS A 65 -4.09 -12.46 -12.78
N GLY A 66 -3.09 -11.60 -13.05
CA GLY A 66 -2.47 -10.73 -12.06
C GLY A 66 -3.45 -9.73 -11.46
N GLU A 67 -4.27 -9.09 -12.31
CA GLU A 67 -5.31 -8.16 -11.89
C GLU A 67 -6.35 -8.79 -10.95
N MET A 68 -6.69 -10.07 -11.20
CA MET A 68 -7.59 -10.80 -10.31
C MET A 68 -6.93 -11.17 -9.00
N ALA A 69 -5.64 -11.53 -8.99
CA ALA A 69 -4.92 -11.82 -7.77
C ALA A 69 -4.86 -10.59 -6.85
N ALA A 70 -4.45 -9.45 -7.38
CA ALA A 70 -4.39 -8.19 -6.65
C ALA A 70 -5.78 -7.72 -6.16
N PHE A 71 -6.82 -7.88 -6.99
CA PHE A 71 -8.19 -7.55 -6.61
C PHE A 71 -8.74 -8.47 -5.51
N VAL A 72 -8.56 -9.80 -5.63
CA VAL A 72 -9.03 -10.75 -4.62
C VAL A 72 -8.33 -10.49 -3.29
N ALA A 73 -7.01 -10.27 -3.29
CA ALA A 73 -6.25 -9.97 -2.10
C ALA A 73 -6.69 -8.64 -1.45
N SER A 74 -6.79 -7.55 -2.22
CA SER A 74 -7.19 -6.22 -1.70
C SER A 74 -8.62 -6.23 -1.13
N ARG A 75 -9.55 -6.94 -1.79
CA ARG A 75 -10.94 -7.12 -1.31
C ARG A 75 -10.99 -7.94 -0.03
N GLU A 76 -10.23 -9.02 0.05
CA GLU A 76 -10.17 -9.86 1.24
C GLU A 76 -9.51 -9.13 2.42
N PHE A 77 -8.47 -8.32 2.15
CA PHE A 77 -7.89 -7.42 3.13
C PHE A 77 -8.97 -6.54 3.78
N GLY A 78 -9.78 -5.86 2.98
CA GLY A 78 -10.85 -4.98 3.47
C GLY A 78 -11.90 -5.71 4.30
N LYS A 79 -12.30 -6.93 3.90
CA LYS A 79 -13.22 -7.78 4.67
C LYS A 79 -12.62 -8.18 6.02
N TYR A 80 -11.38 -8.69 6.02
CA TYR A 80 -10.69 -9.12 7.22
C TYR A 80 -10.47 -7.96 8.19
N TYR A 81 -10.01 -6.81 7.68
CA TYR A 81 -9.85 -5.58 8.44
C TYR A 81 -11.13 -5.14 9.14
N SER A 82 -12.27 -5.20 8.43
CA SER A 82 -13.57 -4.79 8.97
C SER A 82 -14.08 -5.76 10.04
N ALA A 83 -13.83 -7.06 9.87
CA ALA A 83 -14.31 -8.11 10.77
C ALA A 83 -13.45 -8.26 12.04
N ASN A 84 -12.16 -7.92 11.99
CA ASN A 84 -11.20 -8.23 13.05
C ASN A 84 -10.65 -6.99 13.78
N LYS A 85 -11.44 -5.92 13.90
CA LYS A 85 -11.02 -4.65 14.52
C LYS A 85 -10.56 -4.79 15.98
N ARG A 86 -11.02 -5.80 16.70
CA ARG A 86 -10.57 -6.07 18.06
C ARG A 86 -9.15 -6.61 18.07
N THR A 87 -8.88 -7.66 17.30
CA THR A 87 -7.54 -8.27 17.16
C THR A 87 -6.52 -7.22 16.69
N LEU A 88 -6.91 -6.41 15.71
CA LEU A 88 -6.11 -5.31 15.19
C LEU A 88 -5.66 -4.31 16.26
N ARG A 89 -6.50 -4.03 17.28
CA ARG A 89 -6.15 -3.12 18.39
C ARG A 89 -5.38 -3.81 19.51
N ASP A 90 -5.78 -5.03 19.84
CA ASP A 90 -5.27 -5.71 21.03
C ASP A 90 -3.95 -6.44 20.73
N VAL A 91 -3.80 -6.99 19.52
CA VAL A 91 -2.65 -7.81 19.06
C VAL A 91 -2.40 -7.55 17.56
N PRO A 92 -1.84 -6.40 17.19
CA PRO A 92 -1.67 -6.01 15.77
C PRO A 92 -0.88 -7.01 14.94
N GLU A 93 0.13 -7.64 15.51
CA GLU A 93 0.95 -8.64 14.82
C GLU A 93 0.13 -9.89 14.45
N ASP A 94 -0.70 -10.40 15.36
CA ASP A 94 -1.62 -11.52 15.08
C ASP A 94 -2.63 -11.16 14.00
N PHE A 95 -3.11 -9.89 14.02
CA PHE A 95 -3.96 -9.37 12.94
C PHE A 95 -3.25 -9.42 11.59
N ILE A 96 -1.99 -8.97 11.52
CA ILE A 96 -1.21 -8.95 10.28
C ILE A 96 -0.96 -10.36 9.76
N GLN A 97 -0.57 -11.27 10.61
CA GLN A 97 -0.40 -12.69 10.23
C GLN A 97 -1.72 -13.31 9.77
N GLY A 98 -2.80 -13.02 10.47
CA GLY A 98 -4.14 -13.52 10.12
C GLY A 98 -4.64 -12.98 8.78
N VAL A 99 -4.44 -11.69 8.50
CA VAL A 99 -4.87 -11.10 7.23
C VAL A 99 -4.03 -11.63 6.05
N CYS A 100 -2.72 -11.84 6.23
CA CYS A 100 -1.88 -12.46 5.20
C CYS A 100 -2.36 -13.88 4.85
N LYS A 101 -2.63 -14.70 5.86
CA LYS A 101 -3.20 -16.06 5.64
C LYS A 101 -4.57 -16.02 4.97
N SER A 102 -5.46 -15.10 5.38
CA SER A 102 -6.78 -14.96 4.78
C SER A 102 -6.70 -14.57 3.32
N MET A 103 -5.85 -13.58 2.98
CA MET A 103 -5.62 -13.17 1.60
C MET A 103 -5.03 -14.31 0.76
N ASN A 104 -4.00 -15.00 1.26
CA ASN A 104 -3.39 -16.13 0.56
C ASN A 104 -4.43 -17.20 0.24
N LYS A 105 -5.23 -17.60 1.23
CA LYS A 105 -6.31 -18.57 1.06
C LYS A 105 -7.35 -18.11 0.03
N ALA A 106 -7.69 -16.81 0.01
CA ALA A 106 -8.66 -16.28 -0.94
C ALA A 106 -8.12 -16.29 -2.38
N VAL A 107 -6.84 -15.96 -2.58
CA VAL A 107 -6.19 -16.01 -3.91
C VAL A 107 -6.07 -17.45 -4.38
N CYS A 108 -5.58 -18.38 -3.54
CA CYS A 108 -5.51 -19.80 -3.89
C CYS A 108 -6.89 -20.39 -4.21
N GLY A 109 -7.90 -20.11 -3.39
CA GLY A 109 -9.27 -20.60 -3.62
C GLY A 109 -9.86 -20.09 -4.96
N TYR A 110 -9.63 -18.81 -5.30
CA TYR A 110 -10.04 -18.28 -6.58
C TYR A 110 -9.33 -18.99 -7.76
N SER A 111 -8.02 -19.25 -7.62
CA SER A 111 -7.22 -19.99 -8.60
C SER A 111 -7.77 -21.40 -8.84
N GLU A 112 -8.07 -22.12 -7.77
CA GLU A 112 -8.64 -23.48 -7.82
C GLU A 112 -10.03 -23.49 -8.47
N GLU A 113 -10.93 -22.63 -8.02
CA GLU A 113 -12.32 -22.53 -8.53
C GLU A 113 -12.38 -22.22 -10.03
N ASN A 114 -11.41 -21.46 -10.54
CA ASN A 114 -11.35 -21.02 -11.93
C ASN A 114 -10.33 -21.80 -12.78
N HIS A 115 -9.73 -22.85 -12.23
CA HIS A 115 -8.74 -23.69 -12.91
C HIS A 115 -7.53 -22.93 -13.45
N ILE A 116 -7.10 -21.88 -12.73
CA ILE A 116 -5.94 -21.06 -13.06
C ILE A 116 -4.69 -21.75 -12.52
N GLN A 117 -3.69 -21.99 -13.38
CA GLN A 117 -2.49 -22.73 -12.98
C GLN A 117 -1.55 -21.93 -12.07
N SER A 118 -1.47 -20.60 -12.27
CA SER A 118 -0.58 -19.74 -11.51
C SER A 118 -1.11 -18.31 -11.52
N MET A 119 -1.40 -17.80 -10.34
CA MET A 119 -1.68 -16.40 -10.08
C MET A 119 -1.22 -16.03 -8.68
N GLY A 120 -0.79 -14.80 -8.50
CA GLY A 120 -0.36 -14.32 -7.21
C GLY A 120 -0.28 -12.81 -7.16
N THR A 121 0.04 -12.27 -6.01
CA THR A 121 0.26 -10.82 -5.84
C THR A 121 1.22 -10.56 -4.70
N THR A 122 1.97 -9.47 -4.79
CA THR A 122 2.76 -8.95 -3.68
C THR A 122 1.86 -8.33 -2.61
N LEU A 123 2.47 -7.95 -1.49
CA LEU A 123 1.89 -7.11 -0.46
C LEU A 123 2.95 -6.14 0.06
N ALA A 124 2.68 -4.86 0.05
CA ALA A 124 3.41 -3.85 0.82
C ALA A 124 2.38 -3.05 1.66
N MET A 125 2.39 -3.23 2.98
CA MET A 125 1.34 -2.72 3.87
C MET A 125 1.91 -1.98 5.06
N THR A 126 1.23 -0.90 5.46
CA THR A 126 1.41 -0.22 6.75
C THR A 126 0.13 -0.29 7.58
N LEU A 127 0.29 -0.48 8.89
CA LEU A 127 -0.80 -0.46 9.86
C LEU A 127 -0.42 0.47 11.01
N PHE A 128 -1.18 1.53 11.22
CA PHE A 128 -0.93 2.51 12.29
C PHE A 128 -1.73 2.16 13.54
N THR A 129 -1.04 2.08 14.68
CA THR A 129 -1.62 1.97 16.01
C THR A 129 -1.39 3.27 16.78
N PRO A 130 -2.03 3.48 17.95
CA PRO A 130 -1.79 4.69 18.75
C PRO A 130 -0.34 4.91 19.19
N GLU A 131 0.46 3.85 19.25
CA GLU A 131 1.80 3.86 19.84
C GLU A 131 2.91 3.64 18.82
N SER A 132 2.62 2.85 17.77
CA SER A 132 3.59 2.43 16.77
C SER A 132 2.95 2.24 15.40
N MET A 133 3.75 1.91 14.41
CA MET A 133 3.31 1.48 13.10
C MET A 133 3.94 0.12 12.78
N PHE A 134 3.15 -0.75 12.17
CA PHE A 134 3.63 -2.01 11.63
C PHE A 134 3.81 -1.89 10.12
N VAL A 135 4.93 -2.40 9.64
CA VAL A 135 5.25 -2.61 8.24
C VAL A 135 5.17 -4.10 7.97
N CYS A 136 4.48 -4.49 6.91
CA CYS A 136 4.44 -5.88 6.48
C CYS A 136 4.59 -5.96 4.96
N ASN A 137 5.45 -6.88 4.48
CA ASN A 137 5.54 -7.15 3.06
C ASN A 137 5.71 -8.63 2.72
N LEU A 138 5.27 -8.98 1.51
CA LEU A 138 5.47 -10.22 0.77
C LEU A 138 5.76 -9.84 -0.67
N GLY A 139 6.86 -10.31 -1.25
CA GLY A 139 7.30 -9.94 -2.60
C GLY A 139 8.31 -8.82 -2.61
N ASP A 140 8.36 -8.09 -3.72
CA ASP A 140 9.33 -7.03 -4.04
C ASP A 140 8.71 -5.63 -4.18
N SER A 141 7.42 -5.48 -3.94
CA SER A 141 6.82 -4.17 -3.66
C SER A 141 7.42 -3.63 -2.37
N ARG A 142 7.80 -2.35 -2.37
CA ARG A 142 8.64 -1.78 -1.31
C ARG A 142 7.91 -0.79 -0.44
N ILE A 143 8.44 -0.65 0.79
CA ILE A 143 8.05 0.38 1.74
C ILE A 143 9.29 1.15 2.14
N TYR A 144 9.24 2.48 1.98
CA TYR A 144 10.30 3.40 2.35
C TYR A 144 9.85 4.33 3.47
N PHE A 145 10.80 4.70 4.29
CA PHE A 145 10.68 5.71 5.34
C PHE A 145 11.48 6.95 4.96
N SER A 146 10.95 8.15 5.29
CA SER A 146 11.66 9.41 5.22
C SER A 146 11.23 10.34 6.37
N ASP A 147 12.18 11.01 7.01
CA ASP A 147 11.93 12.10 7.97
C ASP A 147 12.43 13.46 7.44
N GLY A 148 12.79 13.52 6.15
CA GLY A 148 13.36 14.69 5.48
C GLY A 148 14.89 14.74 5.50
N GLU A 149 15.54 14.11 6.49
CA GLU A 149 16.99 14.02 6.59
C GLU A 149 17.50 12.61 6.29
N HIS A 150 16.76 11.60 6.72
CA HIS A 150 17.09 10.19 6.55
C HIS A 150 16.07 9.52 5.63
N PHE A 151 16.58 8.68 4.76
CA PHE A 151 15.77 7.85 3.87
C PHE A 151 16.27 6.40 3.92
N ARG A 152 15.35 5.45 4.01
CA ARG A 152 15.69 4.03 3.96
C ARG A 152 14.50 3.17 3.53
N GLN A 153 14.77 2.06 2.87
CA GLN A 153 13.80 0.98 2.71
C GLN A 153 13.56 0.32 4.08
N VAL A 154 12.31 0.11 4.44
CA VAL A 154 11.90 -0.56 5.68
C VAL A 154 11.24 -1.91 5.42
N SER A 155 10.93 -2.25 4.18
CA SER A 155 10.53 -3.59 3.74
C SER A 155 11.74 -4.46 3.39
N THR A 156 11.54 -5.76 3.32
CA THR A 156 12.56 -6.72 2.87
C THR A 156 12.09 -7.37 1.57
N ASP A 157 12.85 -7.21 0.48
CA ASP A 157 12.51 -7.83 -0.80
C ASP A 157 12.63 -9.36 -0.71
N HIS A 158 11.57 -10.06 -1.04
CA HIS A 158 11.54 -11.52 -1.10
C HIS A 158 11.88 -12.02 -2.52
N VAL A 159 13.13 -11.92 -2.90
CA VAL A 159 13.62 -12.31 -4.22
C VAL A 159 14.77 -13.31 -4.14
N LEU A 160 14.87 -14.21 -5.11
CA LEU A 160 15.94 -15.20 -5.19
C LEU A 160 17.18 -14.62 -5.91
N GLY A 161 18.13 -14.10 -5.12
CA GLY A 161 19.41 -13.60 -5.65
C GLY A 161 19.28 -12.29 -6.44
N ARG A 162 20.39 -11.89 -7.09
CA ARG A 162 20.41 -10.77 -8.05
C ARG A 162 20.47 -11.35 -9.44
N ASN A 163 19.42 -11.19 -10.24
CA ASN A 163 19.47 -11.58 -11.63
C ASN A 163 20.21 -10.54 -12.47
N LEU A 164 21.29 -10.96 -13.14
CA LEU A 164 22.01 -10.14 -14.12
C LEU A 164 21.25 -10.02 -15.45
N LEU A 165 20.17 -10.79 -15.66
CA LEU A 165 19.50 -10.95 -16.95
C LEU A 165 17.96 -10.75 -16.91
N GLY A 166 17.38 -10.20 -15.81
CA GLY A 166 15.93 -9.98 -15.70
C GLY A 166 15.43 -9.80 -14.27
N LYS A 167 14.11 -9.76 -14.05
CA LYS A 167 13.51 -9.73 -12.71
C LYS A 167 13.86 -11.03 -11.97
N ALA A 168 14.29 -10.91 -10.72
CA ALA A 168 14.53 -12.07 -9.86
C ALA A 168 13.21 -12.75 -9.50
N PRO A 169 13.12 -14.09 -9.47
CA PRO A 169 11.93 -14.78 -9.01
C PRO A 169 11.60 -14.43 -7.57
N LEU A 170 10.31 -14.23 -7.27
CA LEU A 170 9.85 -14.01 -5.90
C LEU A 170 9.96 -15.30 -5.09
N THR A 171 10.36 -15.16 -3.83
CA THR A 171 10.43 -16.26 -2.85
C THR A 171 9.25 -16.28 -1.88
N GLN A 172 8.52 -15.18 -1.74
CA GLN A 172 7.31 -15.06 -0.93
C GLN A 172 6.32 -14.13 -1.64
N TYR A 173 5.06 -14.54 -1.75
CA TYR A 173 3.95 -13.77 -2.31
C TYR A 173 2.61 -14.40 -1.93
N LEU A 174 1.51 -13.72 -2.12
CA LEU A 174 0.15 -14.23 -1.91
C LEU A 174 -0.30 -15.05 -3.14
N GLY A 175 -0.89 -16.22 -2.92
CA GLY A 175 -1.35 -17.13 -3.98
C GLY A 175 -0.54 -18.43 -4.06
N VAL A 176 0.29 -18.71 -3.05
CA VAL A 176 1.03 -19.97 -2.95
C VAL A 176 0.26 -20.93 -2.02
N PRO A 177 -0.12 -22.15 -2.50
CA PRO A 177 -0.73 -23.16 -1.64
C PRO A 177 0.16 -23.52 -0.45
N GLU A 178 -0.45 -23.72 0.73
CA GLU A 178 0.28 -24.01 1.97
C GLU A 178 1.10 -25.32 1.90
N GLU A 179 0.69 -26.27 1.06
CA GLU A 179 1.40 -27.51 0.80
C GLU A 179 2.70 -27.31 0.02
N GLN A 180 2.81 -26.22 -0.73
CA GLN A 180 3.99 -25.90 -1.52
C GLN A 180 4.98 -25.02 -0.76
N GLN A 181 4.46 -24.08 0.06
CA GLN A 181 5.30 -23.15 0.79
C GLN A 181 4.59 -22.59 2.02
N ILE A 182 5.33 -22.47 3.12
CA ILE A 182 4.88 -21.72 4.29
C ILE A 182 4.97 -20.23 3.99
N LEU A 183 3.89 -19.51 4.22
CA LEU A 183 3.85 -18.06 4.04
C LEU A 183 4.56 -17.38 5.22
N GLU A 184 5.63 -16.67 4.94
CA GLU A 184 6.47 -15.97 5.91
C GLU A 184 6.55 -14.46 5.59
N PRO A 185 5.53 -13.66 5.98
CA PRO A 185 5.57 -12.22 5.78
C PRO A 185 6.68 -11.58 6.63
N SER A 186 7.41 -10.63 6.05
CA SER A 186 8.31 -9.77 6.81
C SER A 186 7.48 -8.75 7.56
N ILE A 187 7.53 -8.79 8.91
CA ILE A 187 6.77 -7.88 9.78
C ILE A 187 7.77 -7.13 10.66
N GLN A 188 7.64 -5.82 10.72
CA GLN A 188 8.44 -4.96 11.59
C GLN A 188 7.55 -3.95 12.30
N GLU A 189 7.75 -3.79 13.60
CA GLU A 189 7.18 -2.69 14.36
C GLU A 189 8.18 -1.53 14.39
N ILE A 190 7.73 -0.33 14.03
CA ILE A 190 8.55 0.89 14.03
C ILE A 190 7.81 2.04 14.70
N GLU A 191 8.55 2.95 15.32
CA GLU A 191 7.96 4.18 15.84
C GLU A 191 7.47 5.06 14.69
N HIS A 192 6.36 5.79 14.92
CA HIS A 192 5.95 6.88 14.07
C HIS A 192 5.96 8.20 14.83
N LYS A 193 6.34 9.28 14.16
CA LYS A 193 6.37 10.65 14.73
C LYS A 193 5.81 11.64 13.72
N GLU A 194 5.39 12.78 14.21
CA GLU A 194 4.96 13.91 13.37
C GLU A 194 6.03 14.23 12.31
N GLY A 195 5.61 14.40 11.06
CA GLY A 195 6.48 14.68 9.92
C GLY A 195 7.09 13.42 9.26
N TYR A 196 6.93 12.23 9.84
CA TYR A 196 7.42 11.00 9.22
C TYR A 196 6.56 10.61 8.03
N ARG A 197 7.23 10.34 6.91
CA ARG A 197 6.62 9.91 5.64
C ARG A 197 6.93 8.44 5.38
N TYR A 198 5.93 7.74 4.83
CA TYR A 198 6.09 6.35 4.40
C TYR A 198 5.51 6.20 3.00
N LEU A 199 6.35 5.68 2.10
CA LEU A 199 5.99 5.39 0.72
C LEU A 199 5.85 3.89 0.56
N MET A 200 4.69 3.42 0.12
CA MET A 200 4.47 2.07 -0.40
C MET A 200 4.35 2.15 -1.91
N CYS A 201 5.06 1.31 -2.64
CA CYS A 201 4.99 1.30 -4.10
C CYS A 201 5.23 -0.08 -4.70
N SER A 202 4.63 -0.32 -5.88
CA SER A 202 4.96 -1.45 -6.73
C SER A 202 6.33 -1.24 -7.42
N ASP A 203 6.85 -2.30 -8.03
CA ASP A 203 8.14 -2.27 -8.71
C ASP A 203 8.16 -1.34 -9.94
N GLY A 204 7.01 -0.99 -10.52
CA GLY A 204 6.93 0.02 -11.56
C GLY A 204 7.47 1.39 -11.18
N VAL A 205 7.60 1.68 -9.88
CA VAL A 205 8.33 2.86 -9.39
C VAL A 205 9.81 2.56 -9.28
N THR A 206 10.20 1.50 -8.61
CA THR A 206 11.60 1.19 -8.25
C THR A 206 12.43 0.64 -9.42
N ASP A 207 11.80 0.10 -10.45
CA ASP A 207 12.43 -0.23 -11.72
C ASP A 207 12.79 1.02 -12.55
N MET A 208 12.08 2.12 -12.32
CA MET A 208 12.29 3.38 -13.04
C MET A 208 13.10 4.40 -12.26
N LEU A 209 12.93 4.47 -10.93
CA LEU A 209 13.57 5.45 -10.07
C LEU A 209 14.55 4.78 -9.12
N SER A 210 15.74 5.34 -9.00
CA SER A 210 16.70 4.94 -7.97
C SER A 210 16.22 5.41 -6.58
N ASP A 211 16.72 4.74 -5.54
CA ASP A 211 16.45 5.14 -4.15
C ASP A 211 16.83 6.59 -3.87
N GLY A 212 17.92 7.11 -4.49
CA GLY A 212 18.32 8.51 -4.36
C GLY A 212 17.31 9.48 -4.96
N GLU A 213 16.74 9.18 -6.12
CA GLU A 213 15.71 10.02 -6.75
C GLU A 213 14.41 10.02 -5.96
N ILE A 214 14.04 8.87 -5.38
CA ILE A 214 12.88 8.76 -4.49
C ILE A 214 13.14 9.59 -3.23
N ALA A 215 14.32 9.48 -2.63
CA ALA A 215 14.72 10.25 -1.45
C ALA A 215 14.65 11.76 -1.69
N ASP A 216 15.20 12.23 -2.82
CA ASP A 216 15.19 13.65 -3.20
C ASP A 216 13.76 14.19 -3.32
N ILE A 217 12.84 13.41 -3.89
CA ILE A 217 11.43 13.79 -4.01
C ILE A 217 10.75 13.80 -2.63
N LEU A 218 10.93 12.76 -1.81
CA LEU A 218 10.30 12.68 -0.49
C LEU A 218 10.83 13.71 0.50
N ALA A 219 12.00 14.31 0.27
CA ALA A 219 12.55 15.39 1.09
C ALA A 219 11.95 16.77 0.76
N MET A 220 11.20 16.92 -0.35
CA MET A 220 10.60 18.21 -0.70
C MET A 220 9.48 18.61 0.25
N GLU A 221 9.42 19.88 0.61
CA GLU A 221 8.36 20.47 1.43
C GLU A 221 7.18 20.97 0.59
N ILE A 222 6.52 20.05 -0.10
CA ILE A 222 5.32 20.30 -0.91
C ILE A 222 4.20 19.35 -0.50
N PRO A 223 2.93 19.59 -0.89
CA PRO A 223 1.81 18.70 -0.55
C PRO A 223 2.04 17.24 -0.96
N LEU A 224 1.54 16.28 -0.18
CA LEU A 224 1.71 14.85 -0.48
C LEU A 224 1.20 14.47 -1.88
N ALA A 225 0.08 15.07 -2.31
CA ALA A 225 -0.47 14.83 -3.65
C ALA A 225 0.52 15.22 -4.76
N ASP A 226 1.23 16.34 -4.59
CA ASP A 226 2.22 16.82 -5.56
C ASP A 226 3.47 15.93 -5.58
N LEU A 227 3.87 15.36 -4.40
CA LEU A 227 4.94 14.37 -4.32
C LEU A 227 4.58 13.08 -5.06
N VAL A 228 3.35 12.59 -4.89
CA VAL A 228 2.84 11.40 -5.58
C VAL A 228 2.76 11.65 -7.09
N GLU A 229 2.29 12.82 -7.51
CA GLU A 229 2.28 13.21 -8.92
C GLU A 229 3.69 13.25 -9.53
N LEU A 230 4.63 13.84 -8.81
CA LEU A 230 6.03 13.94 -9.24
C LEU A 230 6.69 12.54 -9.35
N LEU A 231 6.46 11.65 -8.39
CA LEU A 231 6.94 10.26 -8.46
C LEU A 231 6.37 9.53 -9.69
N LEU A 232 5.05 9.65 -9.92
CA LEU A 232 4.39 9.05 -11.08
C LEU A 232 4.95 9.60 -12.39
N GLU A 233 5.00 10.92 -12.53
CA GLU A 233 5.52 11.56 -13.74
C GLU A 233 6.95 11.13 -14.06
N ARG A 234 7.83 11.08 -13.05
CA ARG A 234 9.22 10.65 -13.21
C ARG A 234 9.32 9.19 -13.65
N ALA A 235 8.55 8.29 -13.03
CA ALA A 235 8.50 6.88 -13.44
C ALA A 235 8.03 6.74 -14.89
N LEU A 236 6.97 7.46 -15.28
CA LEU A 236 6.46 7.47 -16.65
C LEU A 236 7.45 8.08 -17.65
N GLN A 237 8.15 9.17 -17.30
CA GLN A 237 9.17 9.80 -18.16
C GLN A 237 10.35 8.87 -18.43
N LYS A 238 10.72 8.04 -17.47
CA LYS A 238 11.81 7.04 -17.61
C LYS A 238 11.38 5.75 -18.31
N GLY A 239 10.16 5.71 -18.79
CA GLY A 239 9.67 4.63 -19.65
C GLY A 239 8.31 4.08 -19.25
N GLY A 240 7.94 4.10 -17.95
CA GLY A 240 6.67 3.58 -17.45
C GLY A 240 6.40 2.15 -17.95
N ARG A 241 7.40 1.27 -17.80
CA ARG A 241 7.42 -0.06 -18.42
C ARG A 241 6.43 -1.02 -17.78
N ASP A 242 6.09 -0.77 -16.50
CA ASP A 242 5.15 -1.56 -15.74
C ASP A 242 3.99 -0.72 -15.22
N ASN A 243 3.02 -1.37 -14.60
CA ASN A 243 1.98 -0.73 -13.79
C ASN A 243 2.67 0.01 -12.64
N VAL A 244 2.13 1.16 -12.24
CA VAL A 244 2.75 2.05 -11.24
C VAL A 244 1.73 2.36 -10.16
N THR A 245 1.92 1.81 -8.98
CA THR A 245 1.09 2.10 -7.82
C THR A 245 1.92 2.77 -6.73
N ILE A 246 1.42 3.90 -6.24
CA ILE A 246 2.07 4.75 -5.25
C ILE A 246 1.06 5.07 -4.16
N VAL A 247 1.43 4.80 -2.91
CA VAL A 247 0.70 5.23 -1.72
C VAL A 247 1.70 5.90 -0.80
N LEU A 248 1.58 7.21 -0.63
CA LEU A 248 2.44 8.02 0.25
C LEU A 248 1.61 8.52 1.42
N CYS A 249 2.09 8.38 2.63
CA CYS A 249 1.44 8.92 3.81
C CYS A 249 2.41 9.68 4.71
N GLU A 250 1.87 10.62 5.49
CA GLU A 250 2.57 11.42 6.47
C GLU A 250 1.83 11.40 7.81
N VAL A 251 2.58 11.23 8.89
CA VAL A 251 2.05 11.32 10.24
C VAL A 251 1.95 12.80 10.63
N GLN A 252 0.76 13.24 10.95
CA GLN A 252 0.50 14.62 11.34
C GLN A 252 -0.07 14.68 12.76
N LYS A 253 0.21 15.78 13.46
CA LYS A 253 -0.45 16.09 14.72
C LYS A 253 -1.92 16.37 14.49
N GLN A 254 -2.79 15.78 15.31
CA GLN A 254 -4.21 16.08 15.22
C GLN A 254 -4.46 17.51 15.71
N ASP A 255 -4.84 18.39 14.78
CA ASP A 255 -5.17 19.79 15.11
C ASP A 255 -6.52 19.86 15.83
N SER A 256 -6.47 20.03 17.15
CA SER A 256 -7.64 20.20 18.03
C SER A 256 -8.48 21.44 17.66
N GLY A 257 -7.90 22.41 16.95
CA GLY A 257 -8.56 23.66 16.56
C GLY A 257 -9.53 23.53 15.38
N ARG A 258 -9.27 22.59 14.45
CA ARG A 258 -10.17 22.38 13.30
C ARG A 258 -11.52 21.78 13.70
N ARG A 259 -11.55 20.87 14.68
CA ARG A 259 -12.80 20.28 15.20
C ARG A 259 -13.72 21.33 15.83
N LEU A 260 -13.15 22.27 16.58
CA LEU A 260 -13.94 23.35 17.20
C LEU A 260 -14.53 24.29 16.15
N LYS A 261 -13.77 24.64 15.10
CA LYS A 261 -14.23 25.51 14.00
C LYS A 261 -15.35 24.83 13.17
N THR A 262 -15.22 23.56 12.87
CA THR A 262 -16.25 22.82 12.12
C THR A 262 -17.51 22.60 12.97
N TRP A 263 -17.36 22.30 14.25
CA TRP A 263 -18.48 22.18 15.18
C TRP A 263 -19.22 23.52 15.40
N LEU A 264 -18.48 24.62 15.56
CA LEU A 264 -19.04 25.97 15.68
C LEU A 264 -19.71 26.43 14.37
N LYS A 265 -19.20 26.03 13.20
CA LYS A 265 -19.83 26.32 11.92
C LYS A 265 -21.14 25.54 11.76
N GLY A 266 -21.17 24.26 12.15
CA GLY A 266 -22.39 23.44 12.13
C GLY A 266 -23.45 23.86 13.13
N LEU A 267 -23.08 24.57 14.21
CA LEU A 267 -24.04 25.18 15.15
C LEU A 267 -24.62 26.50 14.60
N LYS A 268 -23.83 27.29 13.86
CA LYS A 268 -24.36 28.53 13.21
C LYS A 268 -25.37 28.19 12.12
N ASP A 269 -25.06 27.18 11.28
CA ASP A 269 -25.96 26.75 10.20
C ASP A 269 -27.27 26.09 10.70
N LYS A 270 -27.34 25.66 11.97
CA LYS A 270 -28.56 25.15 12.61
C LYS A 270 -29.42 26.24 13.27
N ASN A 271 -28.84 27.39 13.57
CA ASN A 271 -29.60 28.53 14.17
C ASN A 271 -30.13 29.52 13.13
N GLU A 272 -29.77 29.33 11.84
CA GLU A 272 -30.26 30.14 10.72
C GLU A 272 -31.34 29.42 9.87
N ARG A 273 -31.84 28.30 10.37
CA ARG A 273 -33.04 27.59 9.85
C ARG A 273 -34.11 27.53 10.92
#